data_015683782951d718fa668c5926c1d77b
#
_entry.id   015683782951d718fa668c5926c1d77b
#
_cell.length_a   1.000
_cell.length_b   1.000
_cell.length_c   1.000
_cell.angle_alpha   90.00
_cell.angle_beta   90.00
_cell.angle_gamma   90.00
#
_symmetry.space_group_name_H-M   'P 1'
#
loop_
_entity.id
_entity.type
_entity.pdbx_description
1 polymer ?
#
loop_
_entity_poly.entity_id
_entity_poly.type
_entity_poly.pdbx_seq_one_letter_code
_entity_poly.pdbx_strand_id
1 'polypeptide(L)'
;MDKIHSLTGMLDHYDDGDIENISVKIFETEKRIKKVFTNYKYSEIRTPALEDTNLFIRSAGDASDIVNKEIYSFNDRNEKNIALRPEGTASAIRAIIEKKLDQTNHKL
;
A
#
# COMPACT_ATOMS: atom_id res chain seq x y z
N MET A 1 26.44 -22.60 -7.44
CA MET A 1 25.37 -21.64 -7.80
C MET A 1 25.12 -20.73 -6.62
N ASP A 2 25.19 -19.44 -6.84
CA ASP A 2 24.93 -18.46 -5.80
C ASP A 2 23.47 -18.48 -5.39
N LYS A 3 23.20 -18.31 -4.08
CA LYS A 3 21.83 -18.19 -3.58
C LYS A 3 21.24 -16.85 -4.00
N ILE A 4 19.97 -16.86 -4.34
CA ILE A 4 19.22 -15.63 -4.57
C ILE A 4 18.72 -15.13 -3.21
N HIS A 5 19.02 -13.90 -2.91
CA HIS A 5 18.65 -13.25 -1.65
C HIS A 5 17.58 -12.19 -1.89
N SER A 6 16.84 -11.86 -0.84
CA SER A 6 15.95 -10.69 -0.89
C SER A 6 16.76 -9.41 -1.15
N LEU A 7 16.12 -8.42 -1.72
CA LEU A 7 16.75 -7.12 -1.95
C LEU A 7 17.08 -6.44 -0.62
N THR A 8 18.14 -5.64 -0.62
CA THR A 8 18.53 -4.87 0.57
C THR A 8 17.37 -4.03 1.08
N GLY A 9 17.05 -4.17 2.35
CA GLY A 9 15.93 -3.48 2.98
C GLY A 9 14.57 -4.14 2.79
N MET A 10 14.49 -5.23 2.02
CA MET A 10 13.28 -6.03 1.85
C MET A 10 13.36 -7.25 2.76
N LEU A 11 12.46 -7.31 3.72
CA LEU A 11 12.48 -8.34 4.75
C LEU A 11 11.32 -9.31 4.56
N ASP A 12 11.62 -10.60 4.72
CA ASP A 12 10.60 -11.63 4.80
C ASP A 12 10.09 -11.71 6.24
N HIS A 13 8.78 -11.79 6.39
CA HIS A 13 8.14 -11.97 7.70
C HIS A 13 7.45 -13.32 7.77
N TYR A 14 7.70 -14.06 8.85
CA TYR A 14 7.10 -15.37 9.04
C TYR A 14 6.82 -15.61 10.53
N ASP A 15 5.85 -16.45 10.81
CA ASP A 15 5.44 -16.84 12.16
C ASP A 15 5.94 -18.25 12.45
N ASP A 16 6.92 -18.36 13.34
CA ASP A 16 7.45 -19.62 13.84
C ASP A 16 6.99 -19.93 15.28
N GLY A 17 6.07 -19.11 15.83
CA GLY A 17 5.57 -19.25 17.18
C GLY A 17 6.51 -18.71 18.27
N ASP A 18 7.72 -18.28 17.92
CA ASP A 18 8.67 -17.74 18.88
C ASP A 18 8.39 -16.27 19.17
N ILE A 19 8.08 -15.95 20.41
CA ILE A 19 7.76 -14.59 20.86
C ILE A 19 8.94 -13.61 20.67
N GLU A 20 10.16 -14.11 20.59
CA GLU A 20 11.34 -13.29 20.34
C GLU A 20 11.52 -12.96 18.85
N ASN A 21 10.85 -13.66 17.95
CA ASN A 21 10.87 -13.35 16.54
C ASN A 21 10.18 -12.03 16.28
N ILE A 22 10.88 -11.08 15.65
CA ILE A 22 10.34 -9.76 15.34
C ILE A 22 9.09 -9.83 14.46
N SER A 23 9.02 -10.81 13.56
CA SER A 23 7.84 -11.02 12.70
C SER A 23 6.61 -11.36 13.52
N VAL A 24 6.74 -12.20 14.52
CA VAL A 24 5.65 -12.56 15.44
C VAL A 24 5.17 -11.33 16.20
N LYS A 25 6.07 -10.48 16.67
CA LYS A 25 5.73 -9.21 17.34
C LYS A 25 4.97 -8.27 16.41
N ILE A 26 5.38 -8.18 15.15
CA ILE A 26 4.70 -7.38 14.12
C ILE A 26 3.27 -7.89 13.91
N PHE A 27 3.08 -9.18 13.71
CA PHE A 27 1.76 -9.77 13.49
C PHE A 27 0.83 -9.56 14.69
N GLU A 28 1.33 -9.72 15.92
CA GLU A 28 0.56 -9.47 17.13
C GLU A 28 0.18 -7.99 17.26
N THR A 29 1.09 -7.09 16.93
CA THR A 29 0.83 -5.64 16.94
C THR A 29 -0.26 -5.28 15.92
N GLU A 30 -0.19 -5.83 14.71
CA GLU A 30 -1.20 -5.63 13.67
C GLU A 30 -2.59 -6.08 14.13
N LYS A 31 -2.68 -7.24 14.79
CA LYS A 31 -3.94 -7.73 15.35
C LYS A 31 -4.54 -6.77 16.38
N ARG A 32 -3.70 -6.22 17.25
CA ARG A 32 -4.14 -5.24 18.27
C ARG A 32 -4.63 -3.95 17.63
N ILE A 33 -3.91 -3.45 16.64
CA ILE A 33 -4.31 -2.26 15.88
C ILE A 33 -5.64 -2.48 15.19
N LYS A 34 -5.80 -3.60 14.49
CA LYS A 34 -7.06 -3.98 13.85
C LYS A 34 -8.23 -4.00 14.83
N LYS A 35 -8.02 -4.59 16.00
CA LYS A 35 -9.05 -4.67 17.03
C LYS A 35 -9.51 -3.27 17.49
N VAL A 36 -8.57 -2.35 17.69
CA VAL A 36 -8.89 -0.97 18.06
C VAL A 36 -9.75 -0.32 16.97
N PHE A 37 -9.33 -0.38 15.71
CA PHE A 37 -10.11 0.21 14.63
C PHE A 37 -11.49 -0.43 14.47
N THR A 38 -11.58 -1.76 14.60
CA THR A 38 -12.86 -2.47 14.54
C THR A 38 -13.80 -2.01 15.66
N ASN A 39 -13.29 -1.80 16.86
CA ASN A 39 -14.08 -1.31 17.99
C ASN A 39 -14.64 0.10 17.74
N TYR A 40 -13.94 0.93 16.96
CA TYR A 40 -14.41 2.25 16.53
C TYR A 40 -15.21 2.20 15.22
N LYS A 41 -15.59 1.01 14.76
CA LYS A 41 -16.41 0.79 13.56
C LYS A 41 -15.71 1.18 12.25
N TYR A 42 -14.37 1.17 12.24
CA TYR A 42 -13.61 1.29 11.01
C TYR A 42 -13.52 -0.05 10.29
N SER A 43 -13.54 0.00 8.97
CA SER A 43 -13.31 -1.15 8.11
C SER A 43 -11.97 -1.00 7.39
N GLU A 44 -11.31 -2.11 7.14
CA GLU A 44 -10.04 -2.11 6.44
C GLU A 44 -10.26 -1.94 4.93
N ILE A 45 -9.43 -1.12 4.31
CA ILE A 45 -9.32 -1.04 2.87
C ILE A 45 -7.90 -1.44 2.46
N ARG A 46 -7.81 -2.27 1.42
CA ARG A 46 -6.53 -2.64 0.79
C ARG A 46 -6.58 -2.25 -0.66
N THR A 47 -5.59 -1.49 -1.09
CA THR A 47 -5.48 -1.04 -2.48
C THR A 47 -4.31 -1.77 -3.16
N PRO A 48 -4.32 -1.87 -4.50
CA PRO A 48 -3.24 -2.53 -5.22
C PRO A 48 -1.89 -1.84 -5.04
N ALA A 49 -0.81 -2.62 -5.19
CA ALA A 49 0.55 -2.08 -5.16
C ALA A 49 0.87 -1.26 -6.42
N LEU A 50 0.23 -1.59 -7.54
CA LEU A 50 0.38 -0.91 -8.83
C LEU A 50 -0.86 -0.08 -9.12
N GLU A 51 -0.64 1.14 -9.59
CA GLU A 51 -1.68 2.08 -9.99
C GLU A 51 -1.32 2.73 -11.32
N ASP A 52 -2.30 3.34 -11.97
CA ASP A 52 -2.04 4.22 -13.09
C ASP A 52 -1.15 5.38 -12.63
N THR A 53 -0.04 5.62 -13.31
CA THR A 53 0.90 6.69 -12.94
C THR A 53 0.22 8.05 -12.85
N ASN A 54 -0.79 8.31 -13.68
CA ASN A 54 -1.53 9.56 -13.68
C ASN A 54 -2.25 9.86 -12.35
N LEU A 55 -2.58 8.82 -11.58
CA LEU A 55 -3.17 9.02 -10.26
C LEU A 55 -2.27 9.89 -9.38
N PHE A 56 -0.98 9.56 -9.36
CA PHE A 56 -0.01 10.27 -8.51
C PHE A 56 0.38 11.62 -9.09
N ILE A 57 0.47 11.74 -10.40
CA ILE A 57 0.74 13.02 -11.07
C ILE A 57 -0.37 14.02 -10.78
N ARG A 58 -1.64 13.62 -10.87
CA ARG A 58 -2.78 14.49 -10.58
C ARG A 58 -2.87 14.88 -9.11
N SER A 59 -2.61 13.96 -8.20
CA SER A 59 -2.69 14.23 -6.76
C SER A 59 -1.54 15.08 -6.25
N ALA A 60 -0.39 15.05 -6.91
CA ALA A 60 0.79 15.86 -6.52
C ALA A 60 0.71 17.32 -6.97
N GLY A 61 -0.15 17.65 -7.94
CA GLY A 61 -0.26 19.00 -8.47
C GLY A 61 1.09 19.53 -8.99
N ASP A 62 1.47 20.73 -8.57
CA ASP A 62 2.73 21.37 -8.98
C ASP A 62 3.99 20.69 -8.43
N ALA A 63 3.85 19.73 -7.54
CA ALA A 63 4.95 18.90 -7.03
C ALA A 63 5.31 17.73 -7.96
N SER A 64 4.87 17.77 -9.21
CA SER A 64 5.05 16.68 -10.20
C SER A 64 6.52 16.31 -10.43
N ASP A 65 7.46 17.25 -10.29
CA ASP A 65 8.88 16.95 -10.45
C ASP A 65 9.40 16.00 -9.37
N ILE A 66 8.95 16.15 -8.13
CA ILE A 66 9.29 15.25 -7.02
C ILE A 66 8.71 13.87 -7.28
N VAL A 67 7.46 13.83 -7.73
CA VAL A 67 6.75 12.60 -8.08
C VAL A 67 7.48 11.85 -9.19
N ASN A 68 7.85 12.54 -10.27
CA ASN A 68 8.54 11.94 -11.41
C ASN A 68 9.95 11.41 -11.08
N LYS A 69 10.63 12.01 -10.10
CA LYS A 69 11.99 11.58 -9.70
C LYS A 69 12.00 10.43 -8.72
N GLU A 70 10.96 10.29 -7.90
CA GLU A 70 10.92 9.33 -6.80
C GLU A 70 10.00 8.13 -7.07
N ILE A 71 9.11 8.22 -8.05
CA ILE A 71 8.20 7.13 -8.41
C ILE A 71 8.89 6.13 -9.32
N TYR A 72 8.73 4.85 -8.97
CA TYR A 72 9.09 3.75 -9.88
C TYR A 72 7.93 3.48 -10.82
N SER A 73 8.09 3.84 -12.08
CA SER A 73 7.07 3.62 -13.12
C SER A 73 7.66 2.87 -14.31
N PHE A 74 6.78 2.15 -15.00
CA PHE A 74 7.15 1.37 -16.18
C PHE A 74 5.92 1.16 -17.05
N ASN A 75 6.14 0.80 -18.29
CA ASN A 75 5.04 0.44 -19.18
C ASN A 75 4.73 -1.06 -19.06
N ASP A 76 3.44 -1.38 -18.91
CA ASP A 76 3.01 -2.77 -18.96
C ASP A 76 3.05 -3.32 -20.39
N ARG A 77 2.64 -4.57 -20.59
CA ARG A 77 2.64 -5.20 -21.91
C ARG A 77 1.69 -4.56 -22.91
N ASN A 78 0.70 -3.80 -22.42
CA ASN A 78 -0.25 -3.04 -23.23
C ASN A 78 0.17 -1.58 -23.41
N GLU A 79 1.42 -1.26 -23.10
CA GLU A 79 2.00 0.09 -23.20
C GLU A 79 1.34 1.12 -22.28
N LYS A 80 0.62 0.66 -21.25
CA LYS A 80 0.08 1.53 -20.23
C LYS A 80 1.14 1.83 -19.19
N ASN A 81 1.35 3.11 -18.87
CA ASN A 81 2.30 3.51 -17.85
C ASN A 81 1.69 3.30 -16.44
N ILE A 82 2.31 2.43 -15.68
CA ILE A 82 1.92 2.09 -14.32
C ILE A 82 3.05 2.36 -13.35
N ALA A 83 2.73 2.56 -12.10
CA ALA A 83 3.69 2.90 -11.06
C ALA A 83 3.50 2.05 -9.81
N LEU A 84 4.61 1.75 -9.13
CA LEU A 84 4.55 1.30 -7.74
C LEU A 84 4.08 2.46 -6.87
N ARG A 85 3.07 2.24 -6.05
CA ARG A 85 2.51 3.29 -5.19
C ARG A 85 3.58 3.88 -4.26
N PRO A 86 3.82 5.22 -4.31
CA PRO A 86 4.74 5.88 -3.39
C PRO A 86 4.09 6.16 -2.03
N GLU A 87 2.75 6.16 -1.97
CA GLU A 87 1.97 6.44 -0.76
C GLU A 87 0.57 5.81 -0.91
N GLY A 88 -0.23 5.85 0.14
CA GLY A 88 -1.52 5.15 0.17
C GLY A 88 -2.75 6.03 0.03
N THR A 89 -2.64 7.34 0.27
CA THR A 89 -3.80 8.23 0.32
C THR A 89 -4.48 8.39 -1.02
N ALA A 90 -3.72 8.60 -2.09
CA ALA A 90 -4.28 8.75 -3.44
C ALA A 90 -5.03 7.50 -3.88
N SER A 91 -4.46 6.32 -3.61
CA SER A 91 -5.11 5.02 -3.93
C SER A 91 -6.40 4.82 -3.13
N ALA A 92 -6.42 5.19 -1.85
CA ALA A 92 -7.60 5.09 -1.02
C ALA A 92 -8.73 6.00 -1.54
N ILE A 93 -8.42 7.25 -1.88
CA ILE A 93 -9.38 8.20 -2.44
C ILE A 93 -9.91 7.70 -3.79
N ARG A 94 -9.05 7.20 -4.67
CA ARG A 94 -9.46 6.60 -5.94
C ARG A 94 -10.46 5.47 -5.71
N ALA A 95 -10.17 4.56 -4.79
CA ALA A 95 -11.02 3.42 -4.49
C ALA A 95 -12.38 3.87 -3.93
N ILE A 96 -12.39 4.86 -3.04
CA ILE A 96 -13.62 5.42 -2.47
C ILE A 96 -14.50 5.99 -3.59
N ILE A 97 -13.93 6.76 -4.49
CA ILE A 97 -14.67 7.37 -5.62
C ILE A 97 -15.17 6.29 -6.57
N GLU A 98 -14.30 5.38 -7.00
CA GLU A 98 -14.64 4.33 -7.97
C GLU A 98 -15.74 3.40 -7.46
N LYS A 99 -15.70 3.03 -6.19
CA LYS A 99 -16.66 2.12 -5.57
C LYS A 99 -17.83 2.85 -4.90
N LYS A 100 -17.86 4.17 -4.95
CA LYS A 100 -18.91 5.01 -4.33
C LYS A 100 -19.08 4.75 -2.84
N LEU A 101 -17.97 4.51 -2.14
CA LEU A 101 -17.99 4.21 -0.70
C LEU A 101 -18.34 5.42 0.16
N ASP A 102 -18.21 6.63 -0.39
CA ASP A 102 -18.64 7.88 0.24
C ASP A 102 -20.17 7.97 0.40
N GLN A 103 -20.92 7.16 -0.37
CA GLN A 103 -22.38 7.10 -0.31
C GLN A 103 -22.90 6.08 0.69
N THR A 104 -22.02 5.44 1.45
CA THR A 104 -22.33 4.45 2.46
C THR A 104 -21.71 4.85 3.80
N ASN A 105 -22.25 4.30 4.91
CA ASN A 105 -21.76 4.59 6.26
C ASN A 105 -20.46 3.82 6.59
N HIS A 106 -19.46 3.91 5.73
CA HIS A 106 -18.16 3.29 5.98
C HIS A 106 -17.17 4.28 6.59
N LYS A 107 -16.43 3.80 7.59
CA LYS A 107 -15.21 4.42 8.10
C LYS A 107 -14.02 3.56 7.67
N LEU A 108 -13.26 4.08 6.77
CA LEU A 108 -12.10 3.37 6.23
C LEU A 108 -10.79 3.94 6.75
#